data_b97f738339f413bae1d92f33a54a2c71
#
_entry.id   b97f738339f413bae1d92f33a54a2c71
#
_cell.length_a   1.000
_cell.length_b   1.000
_cell.length_c   1.000
_cell.angle_alpha   90.00
_cell.angle_beta   90.00
_cell.angle_gamma   90.00
#
_symmetry.space_group_name_H-M   'P 1'
#
loop_
_entity.id
_entity.type
_entity.pdbx_description
1 polymer ?
#
loop_
_entity_poly.entity_id
_entity_poly.type
_entity_poly.pdbx_seq_one_letter_code
_entity_poly.pdbx_strand_id
1 'polypeptide(L)'
;MTKSPLLWILSIVALFTFNSWGFFAHKKINHYAVFALPAKLAKFYKTNIDLITEKAVDPDKRCFIDSTEGPRHFIDIEDYREDRQIDSIPIHWSQAKDKFQERQLLKNGIIPWQINFTYLKLVKAFQSKDYDKIVKHSADLGHYIADAHVPLHTTKNYNGQLTGQIGIHAFGRAVYPKCSPASITYLLEKPFISQIL
;
A
#
# COMPACT_ATOMS: atom_id res chain seq x y z
N MET A 1 -46.53 7.08 -0.99
CA MET A 1 -45.68 6.15 -0.22
C MET A 1 -44.44 6.90 0.23
N THR A 2 -44.43 7.42 1.44
CA THR A 2 -43.28 8.14 2.03
C THR A 2 -42.24 7.13 2.47
N LYS A 3 -41.08 7.14 1.83
CA LYS A 3 -39.95 6.27 2.23
C LYS A 3 -39.53 6.68 3.65
N SER A 4 -39.49 5.71 4.56
CA SER A 4 -39.18 5.91 5.96
C SER A 4 -37.83 6.65 6.13
N PRO A 5 -37.75 7.73 6.91
CA PRO A 5 -36.50 8.43 7.19
C PRO A 5 -35.44 7.52 7.81
N LEU A 6 -35.86 6.45 8.48
CA LEU A 6 -34.99 5.43 9.04
C LEU A 6 -34.17 4.70 7.96
N LEU A 7 -34.78 4.42 6.78
CA LEU A 7 -34.08 3.80 5.65
C LEU A 7 -32.98 4.71 5.09
N TRP A 8 -33.19 6.01 5.05
CA TRP A 8 -32.17 6.96 4.62
C TRP A 8 -31.02 7.07 5.61
N ILE A 9 -31.32 7.08 6.91
CA ILE A 9 -30.30 7.10 7.97
C ILE A 9 -29.48 5.80 7.94
N LEU A 10 -30.11 4.63 7.79
CA LEU A 10 -29.42 3.34 7.67
C LEU A 10 -28.52 3.28 6.41
N SER A 11 -29.00 3.84 5.28
CA SER A 11 -28.20 3.90 4.04
C SER A 11 -26.97 4.82 4.19
N ILE A 12 -27.12 5.96 4.88
CA ILE A 12 -26.02 6.90 5.16
C ILE A 12 -25.00 6.25 6.11
N VAL A 13 -25.47 5.61 7.18
CA VAL A 13 -24.59 4.89 8.13
C VAL A 13 -23.84 3.76 7.42
N ALA A 14 -24.52 2.98 6.56
CA ALA A 14 -23.87 1.94 5.76
C ALA A 14 -22.77 2.50 4.85
N LEU A 15 -22.99 3.65 4.18
CA LEU A 15 -21.98 4.30 3.34
C LEU A 15 -20.72 4.71 4.12
N PHE A 16 -20.85 5.13 5.37
CA PHE A 16 -19.71 5.49 6.21
C PHE A 16 -18.95 4.27 6.78
N THR A 17 -19.59 3.11 6.95
CA THR A 17 -18.95 1.91 7.48
C THR A 17 -18.09 1.19 6.43
N PHE A 18 -18.36 1.33 5.13
CA PHE A 18 -17.61 0.63 4.08
C PHE A 18 -16.22 1.21 3.77
N ASN A 19 -15.93 2.45 4.15
CA ASN A 19 -14.64 3.09 3.88
C ASN A 19 -13.52 2.73 4.88
N SER A 20 -13.80 1.99 5.95
CA SER A 20 -12.85 1.79 7.05
C SER A 20 -11.98 0.51 6.92
N TRP A 21 -12.28 -0.40 6.00
CA TRP A 21 -11.66 -1.72 5.94
C TRP A 21 -10.21 -1.72 5.42
N GLY A 22 -9.89 -0.88 4.43
CA GLY A 22 -8.51 -0.70 3.95
C GLY A 22 -7.60 -0.18 5.05
N PHE A 23 -8.07 0.80 5.80
CA PHE A 23 -7.34 1.38 6.93
C PHE A 23 -7.04 0.35 8.03
N PHE A 24 -7.99 -0.55 8.30
CA PHE A 24 -7.79 -1.62 9.29
C PHE A 24 -6.66 -2.56 8.87
N ALA A 25 -6.61 -2.99 7.62
CA ALA A 25 -5.59 -3.90 7.11
C ALA A 25 -4.19 -3.27 7.21
N HIS A 26 -4.00 -2.03 6.74
CA HIS A 26 -2.72 -1.32 6.83
C HIS A 26 -2.25 -1.14 8.28
N LYS A 27 -3.14 -0.77 9.19
CA LYS A 27 -2.84 -0.69 10.62
C LYS A 27 -2.37 -2.04 11.18
N LYS A 28 -3.07 -3.13 10.87
CA LYS A 28 -2.69 -4.47 11.33
C LYS A 28 -1.35 -4.94 10.76
N ILE A 29 -1.12 -4.74 9.46
CA ILE A 29 0.14 -5.12 8.81
C ILE A 29 1.31 -4.37 9.46
N ASN A 30 1.23 -3.04 9.60
CA ASN A 30 2.27 -2.25 10.24
C ASN A 30 2.50 -2.64 11.70
N HIS A 31 1.42 -2.88 12.45
CA HIS A 31 1.50 -3.35 13.83
C HIS A 31 2.28 -4.67 13.95
N TYR A 32 1.90 -5.67 13.15
CA TYR A 32 2.53 -6.99 13.23
C TYR A 32 3.94 -7.00 12.66
N ALA A 33 4.26 -6.19 11.66
CA ALA A 33 5.60 -6.06 11.11
C ALA A 33 6.64 -5.68 12.16
N VAL A 34 6.26 -4.92 13.21
CA VAL A 34 7.15 -4.57 14.32
C VAL A 34 7.69 -5.80 15.04
N PHE A 35 6.92 -6.89 15.12
CA PHE A 35 7.34 -8.11 15.81
C PHE A 35 8.27 -8.99 14.98
N ALA A 36 8.33 -8.76 13.66
CA ALA A 36 9.25 -9.47 12.76
C ALA A 36 10.62 -8.78 12.66
N LEU A 37 10.81 -7.62 13.31
CA LEU A 37 12.06 -6.87 13.21
C LEU A 37 13.20 -7.50 14.04
N PRO A 38 14.45 -7.37 13.55
CA PRO A 38 15.63 -7.80 14.32
C PRO A 38 15.72 -7.12 15.68
N ALA A 39 16.25 -7.82 16.68
CA ALA A 39 16.30 -7.37 18.08
C ALA A 39 16.88 -5.94 18.25
N LYS A 40 17.87 -5.57 17.43
CA LYS A 40 18.49 -4.22 17.47
C LYS A 40 17.51 -3.09 17.17
N LEU A 41 16.49 -3.33 16.34
CA LEU A 41 15.46 -2.38 15.98
C LEU A 41 14.20 -2.52 16.84
N ALA A 42 13.95 -3.73 17.36
CA ALA A 42 12.71 -4.09 18.05
C ALA A 42 12.38 -3.15 19.22
N LYS A 43 13.38 -2.73 20.02
CA LYS A 43 13.14 -1.82 21.16
C LYS A 43 12.53 -0.50 20.69
N PHE A 44 13.14 0.16 19.70
CA PHE A 44 12.65 1.43 19.18
C PHE A 44 11.24 1.29 18.60
N TYR A 45 11.03 0.27 17.73
CA TYR A 45 9.75 0.08 17.06
C TYR A 45 8.63 -0.33 18.00
N LYS A 46 8.90 -1.17 19.02
CA LYS A 46 7.90 -1.53 20.04
C LYS A 46 7.49 -0.35 20.89
N THR A 47 8.41 0.55 21.22
CA THR A 47 8.09 1.80 21.95
C THR A 47 7.19 2.73 21.13
N ASN A 48 7.29 2.70 19.81
CA ASN A 48 6.55 3.57 18.89
C ASN A 48 5.42 2.84 18.13
N ILE A 49 5.04 1.61 18.55
CA ILE A 49 4.15 0.74 17.80
C ILE A 49 2.78 1.36 17.52
N ASP A 50 2.20 2.04 18.50
CA ASP A 50 0.90 2.70 18.36
C ASP A 50 0.96 3.82 17.33
N LEU A 51 2.00 4.63 17.36
CA LEU A 51 2.19 5.73 16.41
C LEU A 51 2.42 5.22 14.98
N ILE A 52 3.23 4.18 14.81
CA ILE A 52 3.47 3.53 13.51
C ILE A 52 2.18 2.91 12.98
N THR A 53 1.41 2.28 13.86
CA THR A 53 0.11 1.68 13.53
C THR A 53 -0.88 2.74 13.04
N GLU A 54 -1.02 3.85 13.78
CA GLU A 54 -1.95 4.92 13.41
C GLU A 54 -1.54 5.65 12.13
N LYS A 55 -0.24 5.86 11.90
CA LYS A 55 0.30 6.50 10.69
C LYS A 55 0.28 5.58 9.45
N ALA A 56 0.01 4.30 9.62
CA ALA A 56 -0.04 3.34 8.50
C ALA A 56 -1.04 3.70 7.40
N VAL A 57 -2.03 4.55 7.69
CA VAL A 57 -3.08 4.98 6.76
C VAL A 57 -2.87 6.42 6.26
N ASP A 58 -1.78 7.06 6.64
CA ASP A 58 -1.50 8.43 6.22
C ASP A 58 -1.28 8.56 4.70
N PRO A 59 -0.67 7.59 3.97
CA PRO A 59 -0.63 7.62 2.51
C PRO A 59 -2.03 7.68 1.87
N ASP A 60 -2.96 6.83 2.29
CA ASP A 60 -4.34 6.88 1.80
C ASP A 60 -5.00 8.23 2.05
N LYS A 61 -4.80 8.81 3.25
CA LYS A 61 -5.34 10.13 3.57
C LYS A 61 -4.73 11.22 2.69
N ARG A 62 -3.47 11.10 2.31
CA ARG A 62 -2.81 12.06 1.41
C ARG A 62 -3.43 12.10 0.02
N CYS A 63 -4.01 10.99 -0.47
CA CYS A 63 -4.73 10.95 -1.75
C CYS A 63 -5.87 11.99 -1.85
N PHE A 64 -6.42 12.42 -0.72
CA PHE A 64 -7.50 13.42 -0.70
C PHE A 64 -7.00 14.87 -0.89
N ILE A 65 -5.71 15.12 -0.66
CA ILE A 65 -5.11 16.46 -0.67
C ILE A 65 -3.94 16.60 -1.65
N ASP A 66 -3.38 15.48 -2.12
CA ASP A 66 -2.25 15.43 -3.06
C ASP A 66 -2.59 14.48 -4.22
N SER A 67 -2.89 15.05 -5.37
CA SER A 67 -3.22 14.27 -6.58
C SER A 67 -2.05 13.43 -7.09
N THR A 68 -0.82 13.69 -6.66
CA THR A 68 0.37 12.92 -7.03
C THR A 68 0.57 11.68 -6.15
N GLU A 69 -0.20 11.53 -5.09
CA GLU A 69 -0.12 10.38 -4.19
C GLU A 69 -0.71 9.12 -4.83
N GLY A 70 -1.84 9.22 -5.53
CA GLY A 70 -2.55 8.07 -6.11
C GLY A 70 -1.66 7.08 -6.87
N PRO A 71 -0.83 7.52 -7.84
CA PRO A 71 0.08 6.64 -8.58
C PRO A 71 1.08 5.85 -7.73
N ARG A 72 1.32 6.22 -6.49
CA ARG A 72 2.26 5.56 -5.56
C ARG A 72 1.72 4.29 -4.94
N HIS A 73 0.42 4.01 -5.10
CA HIS A 73 -0.30 2.91 -4.46
C HIS A 73 -0.49 1.69 -5.35
N PHE A 74 -0.16 1.77 -6.65
CA PHE A 74 -0.41 0.69 -7.59
C PHE A 74 0.61 0.64 -8.73
N ILE A 75 0.52 -0.42 -9.54
CA ILE A 75 1.18 -0.55 -10.82
C ILE A 75 0.32 -1.42 -11.76
N ASP A 76 -0.03 -0.87 -12.90
CA ASP A 76 -0.69 -1.62 -13.98
C ASP A 76 0.38 -2.38 -14.78
N ILE A 77 0.80 -3.55 -14.27
CA ILE A 77 1.93 -4.32 -14.82
C ILE A 77 1.75 -4.58 -16.32
N GLU A 78 0.52 -4.80 -16.76
CA GLU A 78 0.21 -5.10 -18.16
C GLU A 78 0.63 -3.97 -19.11
N ASP A 79 0.59 -2.73 -18.64
CA ASP A 79 0.91 -1.55 -19.46
C ASP A 79 2.42 -1.19 -19.45
N TYR A 80 3.22 -1.92 -18.68
CA TYR A 80 4.68 -1.81 -18.61
C TYR A 80 5.41 -2.93 -19.35
N ARG A 81 4.73 -4.05 -19.63
CA ARG A 81 5.35 -5.22 -20.25
C ARG A 81 5.43 -5.08 -21.77
N GLU A 82 6.60 -5.44 -22.29
CA GLU A 82 6.76 -5.80 -23.68
C GLU A 82 6.67 -7.32 -23.77
N ASP A 83 5.86 -7.84 -24.69
CA ASP A 83 5.72 -9.29 -24.96
C ASP A 83 5.41 -10.16 -23.74
N ARG A 84 4.69 -9.61 -22.76
CA ARG A 84 4.33 -10.28 -21.50
C ARG A 84 5.53 -10.65 -20.59
N GLN A 85 6.70 -10.10 -20.82
CA GLN A 85 7.88 -10.34 -19.99
C GLN A 85 7.96 -9.30 -18.85
N ILE A 86 7.99 -9.79 -17.59
CA ILE A 86 8.11 -8.92 -16.39
C ILE A 86 9.50 -8.27 -16.34
N ASP A 87 10.53 -8.98 -16.82
CA ASP A 87 11.92 -8.52 -16.84
C ASP A 87 12.15 -7.27 -17.71
N SER A 88 11.15 -6.87 -18.48
CA SER A 88 11.19 -5.64 -19.26
C SER A 88 10.98 -4.36 -18.44
N ILE A 89 10.53 -4.48 -17.18
CA ILE A 89 10.29 -3.34 -16.29
C ILE A 89 11.61 -2.95 -15.61
N PRO A 90 12.14 -1.73 -15.83
CA PRO A 90 13.39 -1.32 -15.24
C PRO A 90 13.31 -1.25 -13.71
N ILE A 91 14.31 -1.80 -13.02
CA ILE A 91 14.41 -1.76 -11.56
C ILE A 91 14.71 -0.33 -11.08
N HIS A 92 15.58 0.40 -11.80
CA HIS A 92 15.99 1.74 -11.42
C HIS A 92 15.07 2.81 -12.01
N TRP A 93 14.68 3.77 -11.19
CA TRP A 93 13.81 4.87 -11.59
C TRP A 93 14.35 5.70 -12.77
N SER A 94 15.67 5.93 -12.83
CA SER A 94 16.28 6.62 -13.96
C SER A 94 16.02 5.91 -15.27
N GLN A 95 16.25 4.60 -15.31
CA GLN A 95 16.00 3.75 -16.48
C GLN A 95 14.50 3.69 -16.82
N ALA A 96 13.63 3.68 -15.79
CA ALA A 96 12.18 3.72 -16.02
C ALA A 96 11.76 5.03 -16.68
N LYS A 97 12.32 6.18 -16.26
CA LYS A 97 12.07 7.48 -16.91
C LYS A 97 12.61 7.57 -18.32
N ASP A 98 13.76 6.93 -18.58
CA ASP A 98 14.35 6.89 -19.91
C ASP A 98 13.55 6.03 -20.88
N LYS A 99 12.96 4.92 -20.36
CA LYS A 99 12.16 3.98 -21.16
C LYS A 99 10.72 4.42 -21.33
N PHE A 100 10.10 4.98 -20.29
CA PHE A 100 8.69 5.39 -20.28
C PHE A 100 8.58 6.90 -20.06
N GLN A 101 7.61 7.52 -20.74
CA GLN A 101 7.32 8.92 -20.49
C GLN A 101 6.75 9.11 -19.06
N GLU A 102 7.07 10.22 -18.42
CA GLU A 102 6.61 10.53 -17.06
C GLU A 102 5.07 10.46 -16.94
N ARG A 103 4.35 10.93 -17.96
CA ARG A 103 2.90 10.83 -18.02
C ARG A 103 2.41 9.36 -18.00
N GLN A 104 3.13 8.45 -18.66
CA GLN A 104 2.80 7.03 -18.66
C GLN A 104 3.08 6.41 -17.29
N LEU A 105 4.21 6.75 -16.67
CA LEU A 105 4.56 6.30 -15.33
C LEU A 105 3.49 6.72 -14.30
N LEU A 106 3.10 7.98 -14.31
CA LEU A 106 2.07 8.48 -13.38
C LEU A 106 0.68 7.89 -13.68
N LYS A 107 0.36 7.61 -14.93
CA LYS A 107 -0.92 6.99 -15.29
C LYS A 107 -0.99 5.52 -14.84
N ASN A 108 0.07 4.77 -15.03
CA ASN A 108 0.09 3.31 -14.84
C ASN A 108 0.61 2.90 -13.45
N GLY A 109 0.90 3.88 -12.59
CA GLY A 109 1.35 3.65 -11.21
C GLY A 109 2.84 3.35 -11.07
N ILE A 110 3.40 3.72 -9.92
CA ILE A 110 4.85 3.72 -9.66
C ILE A 110 5.23 3.02 -8.35
N ILE A 111 4.38 2.17 -7.79
CA ILE A 111 4.57 1.60 -6.45
C ILE A 111 5.95 0.94 -6.23
N PRO A 112 6.59 0.19 -7.16
CA PRO A 112 7.88 -0.43 -6.91
C PRO A 112 8.97 0.62 -6.65
N TRP A 113 8.99 1.69 -7.45
CA TRP A 113 9.95 2.78 -7.27
C TRP A 113 9.62 3.63 -6.05
N GLN A 114 8.33 3.80 -5.73
CA GLN A 114 7.90 4.50 -4.51
C GLN A 114 8.36 3.78 -3.23
N ILE A 115 8.31 2.45 -3.21
CA ILE A 115 8.86 1.64 -2.11
C ILE A 115 10.35 1.96 -1.93
N ASN A 116 11.12 1.94 -3.02
CA ASN A 116 12.54 2.26 -2.98
C ASN A 116 12.82 3.68 -2.51
N PHE A 117 12.07 4.68 -2.99
CA PHE A 117 12.21 6.06 -2.53
C PHE A 117 11.94 6.21 -1.04
N THR A 118 10.89 5.54 -0.55
CA THR A 118 10.52 5.59 0.87
C THR A 118 11.55 4.88 1.73
N TYR A 119 12.10 3.76 1.27
CA TYR A 119 13.20 3.05 1.91
C TYR A 119 14.44 3.95 2.02
N LEU A 120 14.86 4.60 0.94
CA LEU A 120 16.02 5.50 0.97
C LEU A 120 15.80 6.71 1.89
N LYS A 121 14.58 7.25 1.97
CA LYS A 121 14.23 8.28 2.94
C LYS A 121 14.32 7.76 4.37
N LEU A 122 13.90 6.53 4.62
CA LEU A 122 14.01 5.89 5.93
C LEU A 122 15.48 5.69 6.32
N VAL A 123 16.34 5.22 5.41
CA VAL A 123 17.78 5.08 5.65
C VAL A 123 18.39 6.43 6.04
N LYS A 124 18.09 7.50 5.30
CA LYS A 124 18.55 8.86 5.63
C LYS A 124 18.07 9.33 6.99
N ALA A 125 16.81 9.02 7.34
CA ALA A 125 16.25 9.37 8.65
C ALA A 125 17.00 8.67 9.81
N PHE A 126 17.38 7.40 9.62
CA PHE A 126 18.24 6.69 10.58
C PHE A 126 19.62 7.31 10.69
N GLN A 127 20.26 7.66 9.57
CA GLN A 127 21.58 8.29 9.56
C GLN A 127 21.57 9.64 10.26
N SER A 128 20.50 10.42 10.08
CA SER A 128 20.35 11.74 10.73
C SER A 128 19.77 11.64 12.15
N LYS A 129 19.39 10.45 12.61
CA LYS A 129 18.72 10.22 13.91
C LYS A 129 17.43 11.06 14.08
N ASP A 130 16.71 11.28 12.98
CA ASP A 130 15.47 12.04 12.97
C ASP A 130 14.30 11.07 13.29
N TYR A 131 13.93 11.00 14.56
CA TYR A 131 12.95 10.05 15.07
C TYR A 131 11.57 10.20 14.43
N ASP A 132 11.11 11.41 14.18
CA ASP A 132 9.81 11.67 13.56
C ASP A 132 9.78 11.16 12.13
N LYS A 133 10.86 11.39 11.38
CA LYS A 133 11.00 10.86 10.02
C LYS A 133 11.17 9.35 9.99
N ILE A 134 11.87 8.75 10.96
CA ILE A 134 11.97 7.29 11.07
C ILE A 134 10.57 6.70 11.22
N VAL A 135 9.76 7.18 12.17
CA VAL A 135 8.39 6.70 12.39
C VAL A 135 7.53 6.91 11.14
N LYS A 136 7.56 8.13 10.57
CA LYS A 136 6.78 8.45 9.37
C LYS A 136 7.14 7.55 8.20
N HIS A 137 8.41 7.46 7.84
CA HIS A 137 8.82 6.68 6.67
C HIS A 137 8.69 5.18 6.88
N SER A 138 8.78 4.68 8.12
CA SER A 138 8.48 3.28 8.45
C SER A 138 7.01 2.96 8.22
N ALA A 139 6.11 3.82 8.67
CA ALA A 139 4.68 3.65 8.47
C ALA A 139 4.30 3.73 6.97
N ASP A 140 4.82 4.72 6.26
CA ASP A 140 4.64 4.88 4.81
C ASP A 140 5.19 3.67 4.03
N LEU A 141 6.37 3.16 4.41
CA LEU A 141 6.99 1.99 3.77
C LEU A 141 6.13 0.73 3.94
N GLY A 142 5.67 0.47 5.16
CA GLY A 142 4.79 -0.66 5.43
C GLY A 142 3.47 -0.57 4.68
N HIS A 143 2.90 0.63 4.50
CA HIS A 143 1.72 0.88 3.69
C HIS A 143 1.95 0.48 2.23
N TYR A 144 2.95 1.06 1.55
CA TYR A 144 3.22 0.77 0.15
C TYR A 144 3.63 -0.69 -0.11
N ILE A 145 4.37 -1.32 0.82
CA ILE A 145 4.66 -2.76 0.73
C ILE A 145 3.37 -3.57 0.82
N ALA A 146 2.46 -3.21 1.72
CA ALA A 146 1.16 -3.89 1.83
C ALA A 146 0.35 -3.77 0.53
N ASP A 147 0.26 -2.58 -0.05
CA ASP A 147 -0.43 -2.35 -1.33
C ASP A 147 0.19 -3.19 -2.46
N ALA A 148 1.52 -3.24 -2.55
CA ALA A 148 2.22 -4.02 -3.56
C ALA A 148 1.97 -5.55 -3.46
N HIS A 149 1.48 -6.02 -2.31
CA HIS A 149 1.09 -7.42 -2.11
C HIS A 149 -0.39 -7.69 -2.40
N VAL A 150 -1.18 -6.67 -2.71
CA VAL A 150 -2.57 -6.82 -3.12
C VAL A 150 -2.62 -7.04 -4.64
N PRO A 151 -3.06 -8.20 -5.16
CA PRO A 151 -3.10 -8.46 -6.60
C PRO A 151 -3.86 -7.39 -7.40
N LEU A 152 -4.90 -6.82 -6.81
CA LEU A 152 -5.71 -5.78 -7.45
C LEU A 152 -5.01 -4.41 -7.53
N HIS A 153 -3.89 -4.22 -6.82
CA HIS A 153 -3.02 -3.06 -6.96
C HIS A 153 -1.89 -3.27 -7.99
N THR A 154 -1.84 -4.46 -8.64
CA THR A 154 -0.80 -4.78 -9.62
C THR A 154 -1.35 -5.06 -11.02
N THR A 155 -2.61 -4.71 -11.26
CA THR A 155 -3.30 -4.93 -12.54
C THR A 155 -4.22 -3.78 -12.90
N LYS A 156 -4.30 -3.44 -14.18
CA LYS A 156 -5.27 -2.48 -14.69
C LYS A 156 -6.73 -2.94 -14.54
N ASN A 157 -6.97 -4.24 -14.34
CA ASN A 157 -8.28 -4.78 -14.01
C ASN A 157 -8.61 -4.70 -12.51
N TYR A 158 -8.10 -3.68 -11.83
CA TYR A 158 -8.13 -3.53 -10.37
C TYR A 158 -9.52 -3.66 -9.75
N ASN A 159 -10.58 -3.31 -10.47
CA ASN A 159 -11.97 -3.38 -9.98
C ASN A 159 -12.83 -4.42 -10.72
N GLY A 160 -12.21 -5.32 -11.50
CA GLY A 160 -12.90 -6.34 -12.29
C GLY A 160 -13.66 -5.80 -13.50
N GLN A 161 -13.40 -4.54 -13.90
CA GLN A 161 -14.12 -3.87 -14.99
C GLN A 161 -13.89 -4.55 -16.36
N LEU A 162 -12.77 -5.23 -16.54
CA LEU A 162 -12.46 -5.96 -17.77
C LEU A 162 -13.02 -7.39 -17.79
N THR A 163 -13.48 -7.90 -16.63
CA THR A 163 -13.95 -9.27 -16.45
C THR A 163 -15.39 -9.35 -15.99
N GLY A 164 -16.12 -8.22 -15.98
CA GLY A 164 -17.52 -8.17 -15.51
C GLY A 164 -17.70 -8.32 -13.99
N GLN A 165 -16.63 -8.18 -13.21
CA GLN A 165 -16.62 -8.35 -11.75
C GLN A 165 -16.50 -6.99 -11.05
N ILE A 166 -17.21 -5.97 -11.53
CA ILE A 166 -17.17 -4.62 -11.00
C ILE A 166 -17.44 -4.60 -9.49
N GLY A 167 -16.55 -3.97 -8.73
CA GLY A 167 -16.65 -3.89 -7.27
C GLY A 167 -15.75 -4.89 -6.52
N ILE A 168 -15.04 -5.79 -7.21
CA ILE A 168 -14.17 -6.80 -6.58
C ILE A 168 -13.09 -6.17 -5.68
N HIS A 169 -12.61 -4.99 -6.02
CA HIS A 169 -11.63 -4.27 -5.20
C HIS A 169 -12.19 -3.91 -3.82
N ALA A 170 -13.40 -3.34 -3.77
CA ALA A 170 -14.07 -3.04 -2.52
C ALA A 170 -14.41 -4.32 -1.73
N PHE A 171 -14.83 -5.38 -2.43
CA PHE A 171 -15.09 -6.69 -1.84
C PHE A 171 -13.83 -7.33 -1.27
N GLY A 172 -12.70 -7.30 -1.98
CA GLY A 172 -11.40 -7.79 -1.49
C GLY A 172 -10.99 -7.09 -0.21
N ARG A 173 -11.12 -5.76 -0.15
CA ARG A 173 -10.90 -4.99 1.08
C ARG A 173 -11.80 -5.43 2.24
N ALA A 174 -13.02 -5.89 1.99
CA ALA A 174 -13.97 -6.34 3.00
C ALA A 174 -13.70 -7.77 3.51
N VAL A 175 -13.15 -8.65 2.68
CA VAL A 175 -12.98 -10.09 2.99
C VAL A 175 -11.62 -10.39 3.62
N TYR A 176 -10.56 -9.69 3.25
CA TYR A 176 -9.18 -9.91 3.73
C TYR A 176 -8.87 -9.60 5.21
N PRO A 177 -9.71 -8.88 5.98
CA PRO A 177 -9.45 -8.66 7.41
C PRO A 177 -9.44 -9.94 8.27
N LYS A 178 -9.81 -11.08 7.71
CA LYS A 178 -9.77 -12.39 8.39
C LYS A 178 -8.41 -13.11 8.28
N CYS A 179 -7.39 -12.45 7.72
CA CYS A 179 -6.05 -13.02 7.72
C CYS A 179 -5.55 -13.20 9.15
N SER A 180 -5.29 -14.44 9.52
CA SER A 180 -4.67 -14.78 10.82
C SER A 180 -3.24 -14.22 10.88
N PRO A 181 -2.66 -14.05 12.08
CA PRO A 181 -1.24 -13.67 12.24
C PRO A 181 -0.29 -14.55 11.41
N ALA A 182 -0.59 -15.85 11.25
CA ALA A 182 0.18 -16.78 10.43
C ALA A 182 0.23 -16.41 8.94
N SER A 183 -0.84 -15.84 8.39
CA SER A 183 -0.88 -15.38 6.99
C SER A 183 -0.01 -14.15 6.77
N ILE A 184 0.10 -13.28 7.76
CA ILE A 184 0.94 -12.08 7.72
C ILE A 184 2.42 -12.49 7.82
N THR A 185 2.78 -13.45 8.68
CA THR A 185 4.13 -14.01 8.77
C THR A 185 4.56 -14.61 7.43
N TYR A 186 3.68 -15.34 6.75
CA TYR A 186 3.95 -15.91 5.43
C TYR A 186 4.26 -14.87 4.36
N LEU A 187 3.58 -13.70 4.39
CA LEU A 187 3.84 -12.59 3.47
C LEU A 187 5.18 -11.90 3.75
N LEU A 188 5.63 -11.89 5.00
CA LEU A 188 6.89 -11.28 5.42
C LEU A 188 8.10 -12.21 5.18
N GLU A 189 7.91 -13.53 5.12
CA GLU A 189 8.96 -14.54 4.95
C GLU A 189 9.35 -14.83 3.49
N LYS A 190 8.56 -14.39 2.50
CA LYS A 190 8.92 -14.61 1.10
C LYS A 190 9.96 -13.60 0.61
N PRO A 191 10.99 -14.07 -0.12
CA PRO A 191 12.19 -13.29 -0.48
C PRO A 191 11.97 -12.26 -1.61
N PHE A 192 10.77 -11.68 -1.73
CA PHE A 192 10.53 -10.59 -2.67
C PHE A 192 11.41 -9.35 -2.36
N ILE A 193 11.70 -9.14 -1.07
CA ILE A 193 12.58 -8.05 -0.61
C ILE A 193 14.05 -8.30 -1.00
N SER A 194 14.51 -9.55 -1.10
CA SER A 194 15.90 -9.87 -1.47
C SER A 194 16.23 -9.64 -2.94
N GLN A 195 15.21 -9.39 -3.80
CA GLN A 195 15.42 -9.04 -5.21
C GLN A 195 15.36 -7.54 -5.47
N ILE A 196 14.94 -6.74 -4.47
CA ILE A 196 14.84 -5.27 -4.57
C ILE A 196 16.00 -4.59 -3.83
N LEU A 197 16.66 -5.29 -2.91
CA LEU A 197 17.86 -4.85 -2.17
C LEU A 197 19.12 -5.39 -2.82
#